data_4f9c22886257a302d5e24a8d38e65d53
#
_entry.id   4f9c22886257a302d5e24a8d38e65d53
#
_cell.length_a   1.000
_cell.length_b   1.000
_cell.length_c   1.000
_cell.angle_alpha   90.00
_cell.angle_beta   90.00
_cell.angle_gamma   90.00
#
_symmetry.space_group_name_H-M   'P 1'
#
loop_
_entity.id
_entity.type
_entity.pdbx_description
1 polymer ?
#
loop_
_entity_poly.entity_id
_entity_poly.type
_entity_poly.pdbx_seq_one_letter_code
_entity_poly.pdbx_strand_id
1 'polypeptide(L)'
;LAPCAACLAELTDPASRRCGYAFTSCAHCGPRFSILRALPFERRHTALASFPLCAACAAEYADPRNRRFHAQTSGCPACGPRLSWFTPGGPRLWDPARPSGPLSPCLAAAAAALRAGRIVALQSVGGFQLLCLARSEAAVAELRRRKGRPEKPFALLAPDLAWVRRHC
;
A
#
# COMPACT_ATOMS: atom_id res chain seq x y z
N LEU A 1 2.11 -11.33 1.66
CA LEU A 1 1.12 -11.73 2.67
C LEU A 1 0.18 -10.56 2.97
N ALA A 2 -1.12 -10.85 3.09
CA ALA A 2 -2.12 -9.86 3.49
C ALA A 2 -1.84 -9.31 4.90
N PRO A 3 -2.24 -8.07 5.21
CA PRO A 3 -2.16 -7.54 6.57
C PRO A 3 -2.92 -8.46 7.55
N CYS A 4 -2.32 -8.75 8.70
CA CYS A 4 -2.99 -9.52 9.75
C CYS A 4 -3.99 -8.63 10.51
N ALA A 5 -4.93 -9.24 11.25
CA ALA A 5 -5.98 -8.52 11.98
C ALA A 5 -5.42 -7.43 12.91
N ALA A 6 -4.31 -7.72 13.62
CA ALA A 6 -3.68 -6.73 14.49
C ALA A 6 -3.06 -5.54 13.73
N CYS A 7 -2.54 -5.75 12.51
CA CYS A 7 -2.07 -4.65 11.66
C CYS A 7 -3.23 -3.85 11.07
N LEU A 8 -4.35 -4.49 10.75
CA LEU A 8 -5.56 -3.80 10.31
C LEU A 8 -6.16 -2.96 11.44
N ALA A 9 -6.20 -3.48 12.66
CA ALA A 9 -6.66 -2.73 13.83
C ALA A 9 -5.81 -1.46 14.04
N GLU A 10 -4.48 -1.57 14.00
CA GLU A 10 -3.60 -0.40 14.11
C GLU A 10 -3.79 0.62 12.99
N LEU A 11 -4.10 0.16 11.78
CA LEU A 11 -4.32 1.03 10.62
C LEU A 11 -5.54 1.93 10.80
N THR A 12 -6.55 1.46 11.52
CA THR A 12 -7.82 2.15 11.74
C THR A 12 -7.94 2.82 13.11
N ASP A 13 -7.05 2.53 14.04
CA ASP A 13 -7.05 3.09 15.39
C ASP A 13 -6.44 4.52 15.38
N PRO A 14 -7.22 5.56 15.69
CA PRO A 14 -6.70 6.93 15.75
C PRO A 14 -5.61 7.16 16.81
N ALA A 15 -5.56 6.33 17.86
CA ALA A 15 -4.53 6.39 18.88
C ALA A 15 -3.21 5.74 18.43
N SER A 16 -3.24 4.93 17.37
CA SER A 16 -2.06 4.29 16.82
C SER A 16 -1.18 5.27 16.05
N ARG A 17 0.12 5.25 16.29
CA ARG A 17 1.10 6.00 15.48
C ARG A 17 1.18 5.53 14.02
N ARG A 18 0.52 4.42 13.68
CA ARG A 18 0.38 3.86 12.32
C ARG A 18 -1.02 4.01 11.74
N CYS A 19 -1.87 4.78 12.38
CA CYS A 19 -3.19 5.10 11.82
C CYS A 19 -3.05 5.63 10.39
N GLY A 20 -3.78 5.06 9.43
CA GLY A 20 -3.73 5.44 8.02
C GLY A 20 -2.42 5.11 7.27
N TYR A 21 -1.46 4.44 7.89
CA TYR A 21 -0.18 4.13 7.27
C TYR A 21 -0.24 2.88 6.39
N ALA A 22 -0.28 3.06 5.08
CA ALA A 22 -0.49 2.00 4.08
C ALA A 22 0.55 0.85 4.13
N PHE A 23 1.75 1.09 4.68
CA PHE A 23 2.83 0.09 4.75
C PHE A 23 2.96 -0.56 6.13
N THR A 24 1.90 -0.50 6.94
CA THR A 24 1.86 -1.16 8.24
C THR A 24 2.02 -2.68 8.12
N SER A 25 2.99 -3.24 8.84
CA SER A 25 3.29 -4.67 8.84
C SER A 25 3.92 -5.12 10.16
N CYS A 26 4.06 -6.43 10.35
CA CYS A 26 4.74 -7.03 11.50
C CYS A 26 5.52 -8.30 11.10
N ALA A 27 6.01 -9.07 12.06
CA ALA A 27 6.73 -10.32 11.79
C ALA A 27 5.87 -11.39 11.09
N HIS A 28 4.53 -11.34 11.23
CA HIS A 28 3.60 -12.33 10.64
C HIS A 28 3.09 -11.94 9.24
N CYS A 29 3.05 -10.65 8.90
CA CYS A 29 2.46 -10.16 7.64
C CYS A 29 3.39 -9.19 6.91
N GLY A 30 2.94 -8.71 5.74
CA GLY A 30 3.71 -7.81 4.91
C GLY A 30 4.55 -8.52 3.84
N PRO A 31 5.24 -7.77 2.99
CA PRO A 31 6.00 -8.32 1.87
C PRO A 31 7.24 -9.10 2.33
N ARG A 32 7.67 -10.05 1.51
CA ARG A 32 8.91 -10.81 1.71
C ARG A 32 9.72 -10.79 0.41
N PHE A 33 9.41 -11.70 -0.51
CA PHE A 33 10.13 -11.87 -1.75
C PHE A 33 10.16 -10.60 -2.61
N SER A 34 9.04 -9.88 -2.70
CA SER A 34 8.90 -8.68 -3.54
C SER A 34 9.80 -7.50 -3.14
N ILE A 35 10.33 -7.49 -1.91
CA ILE A 35 11.27 -6.44 -1.46
C ILE A 35 12.69 -6.95 -1.30
N LEU A 36 12.94 -8.26 -1.47
CA LEU A 36 14.24 -8.88 -1.27
C LEU A 36 15.18 -8.51 -2.43
N ARG A 37 16.41 -8.11 -2.11
CA ARG A 37 17.49 -7.83 -3.06
C ARG A 37 18.60 -8.90 -2.99
N ALA A 38 18.86 -9.44 -1.81
CA ALA A 38 19.85 -10.48 -1.56
C ALA A 38 19.50 -11.29 -0.32
N LEU A 39 20.05 -12.48 -0.19
CA LEU A 39 19.99 -13.31 1.02
C LEU A 39 21.18 -12.98 1.95
N PRO A 40 21.06 -13.18 3.26
CA PRO A 40 19.87 -13.57 4.00
C PRO A 40 18.80 -12.48 4.04
N PHE A 41 17.55 -12.84 4.39
CA PHE A 41 16.43 -11.88 4.51
C PHE A 41 16.64 -10.98 5.74
N GLU A 42 17.39 -9.93 5.55
CA GLU A 42 17.66 -8.86 6.51
C GLU A 42 17.30 -7.50 5.90
N ARG A 43 16.96 -6.51 6.74
CA ARG A 43 16.53 -5.18 6.27
C ARG A 43 17.53 -4.56 5.29
N ARG A 44 18.83 -4.68 5.57
CA ARG A 44 19.91 -4.17 4.68
C ARG A 44 19.91 -4.81 3.29
N HIS A 45 19.37 -6.02 3.16
CA HIS A 45 19.26 -6.75 1.90
C HIS A 45 17.86 -6.62 1.25
N THR A 46 17.09 -5.65 1.66
CA THR A 46 15.76 -5.37 1.11
C THR A 46 15.66 -3.96 0.52
N ALA A 47 14.57 -3.69 -0.18
CA ALA A 47 14.22 -2.34 -0.65
C ALA A 47 14.05 -1.32 0.49
N LEU A 48 13.93 -1.78 1.74
CA LEU A 48 13.82 -0.93 2.93
C LEU A 48 15.16 -0.53 3.55
N ALA A 49 16.29 -0.93 2.98
CA ALA A 49 17.62 -0.55 3.45
C ALA A 49 17.82 0.97 3.54
N SER A 50 17.21 1.71 2.62
CA SER A 50 17.26 3.19 2.59
C SER A 50 16.32 3.89 3.59
N PHE A 51 15.58 3.12 4.40
CA PHE A 51 14.63 3.64 5.40
C PHE A 51 15.08 3.22 6.80
N PRO A 52 16.04 3.94 7.44
CA PRO A 52 16.48 3.62 8.79
C PRO A 52 15.33 3.75 9.78
N LEU A 53 15.27 2.82 10.75
CA LEU A 53 14.23 2.85 11.77
C LEU A 53 14.38 4.06 12.69
N CYS A 54 13.28 4.76 12.97
CA CYS A 54 13.26 5.74 14.05
C CYS A 54 13.37 5.04 15.42
N ALA A 55 13.70 5.78 16.47
CA ALA A 55 13.91 5.23 17.82
C ALA A 55 12.76 4.33 18.30
N ALA A 56 11.50 4.75 18.09
CA ALA A 56 10.33 3.95 18.46
C ALA A 56 10.21 2.65 17.66
N CYS A 57 10.51 2.66 16.35
CA CYS A 57 10.51 1.44 15.54
C CYS A 57 11.70 0.53 15.86
N ALA A 58 12.86 1.09 16.20
CA ALA A 58 14.03 0.34 16.64
C ALA A 58 13.78 -0.36 17.98
N ALA A 59 13.12 0.31 18.92
CA ALA A 59 12.73 -0.29 20.21
C ALA A 59 11.77 -1.47 20.01
N GLU A 60 10.73 -1.33 19.15
CA GLU A 60 9.84 -2.45 18.80
C GLU A 60 10.57 -3.62 18.12
N TYR A 61 11.53 -3.30 17.26
CA TYR A 61 12.32 -4.29 16.54
C TYR A 61 13.23 -5.10 17.47
N ALA A 62 13.75 -4.49 18.53
CA ALA A 62 14.65 -5.10 19.50
C ALA A 62 13.92 -5.82 20.66
N ASP A 63 12.65 -5.56 20.91
CA ASP A 63 11.90 -6.16 22.00
C ASP A 63 11.35 -7.55 21.64
N PRO A 64 11.84 -8.65 22.28
CA PRO A 64 11.37 -10.01 22.00
C PRO A 64 9.87 -10.22 22.25
N ARG A 65 9.24 -9.39 23.08
CA ARG A 65 7.81 -9.47 23.40
C ARG A 65 6.95 -8.70 22.41
N ASN A 66 7.56 -7.91 21.52
CA ASN A 66 6.85 -7.12 20.54
C ASN A 66 6.58 -7.94 19.28
N ARG A 67 5.38 -7.82 18.70
CA ARG A 67 5.02 -8.46 17.43
C ARG A 67 5.84 -7.99 16.22
N ARG A 68 6.68 -6.98 16.39
CA ARG A 68 7.65 -6.48 15.41
C ARG A 68 9.09 -6.85 15.71
N PHE A 69 9.30 -7.74 16.68
CA PHE A 69 10.63 -8.29 16.96
C PHE A 69 11.24 -8.86 15.68
N HIS A 70 12.42 -8.36 15.28
CA HIS A 70 13.11 -8.69 14.03
C HIS A 70 12.27 -8.59 12.75
N ALA A 71 11.17 -7.83 12.75
CA ALA A 71 10.35 -7.63 11.56
C ALA A 71 11.06 -6.72 10.55
N GLN A 72 11.70 -7.32 9.54
CA GLN A 72 12.50 -6.62 8.53
C GLN A 72 11.70 -5.59 7.74
N THR A 73 10.38 -5.80 7.62
CA THR A 73 9.45 -4.92 6.92
C THR A 73 8.89 -3.80 7.79
N SER A 74 9.25 -3.75 9.08
CA SER A 74 8.71 -2.79 10.04
C SER A 74 9.05 -1.34 9.65
N GLY A 75 8.11 -0.45 9.93
CA GLY A 75 8.25 0.99 9.75
C GLY A 75 7.03 1.73 10.28
N CYS A 76 7.08 3.05 10.19
CA CYS A 76 5.96 3.93 10.48
C CYS A 76 6.00 5.14 9.53
N PRO A 77 4.99 6.03 9.53
CA PRO A 77 4.96 7.18 8.64
C PRO A 77 6.19 8.09 8.74
N ALA A 78 6.84 8.13 9.92
CA ALA A 78 8.02 8.96 10.16
C ALA A 78 9.31 8.37 9.57
N CYS A 79 9.44 7.04 9.49
CA CYS A 79 10.69 6.40 9.11
C CYS A 79 10.60 5.42 7.94
N GLY A 80 9.40 5.05 7.51
CA GLY A 80 9.19 4.15 6.38
C GLY A 80 8.83 4.88 5.08
N PRO A 81 8.56 4.13 4.01
CA PRO A 81 8.10 4.69 2.74
C PRO A 81 6.78 5.44 2.91
N ARG A 82 6.55 6.43 2.05
CA ARG A 82 5.32 7.23 2.02
C ARG A 82 4.75 7.24 0.61
N LEU A 83 3.43 7.28 0.52
CA LEU A 83 2.77 7.47 -0.75
C LEU A 83 2.95 8.90 -1.25
N SER A 84 2.96 9.06 -2.55
CA SER A 84 2.79 10.35 -3.20
C SER A 84 1.74 10.23 -4.30
N TRP A 85 0.97 11.27 -4.48
CA TRP A 85 -0.01 11.41 -5.53
C TRP A 85 0.33 12.63 -6.39
N PHE A 86 0.19 12.50 -7.68
CA PHE A 86 0.30 13.63 -8.60
C PHE A 86 -0.60 13.44 -9.82
N THR A 87 -1.03 14.54 -10.38
CA THR A 87 -1.67 14.60 -11.71
C THR A 87 -0.72 15.29 -12.68
N PRO A 88 -0.71 14.92 -13.97
CA PRO A 88 0.11 15.63 -14.95
C PRO A 88 -0.16 17.13 -14.90
N GLY A 89 0.90 17.93 -14.77
CA GLY A 89 0.81 19.41 -14.65
C GLY A 89 0.29 19.94 -13.32
N GLY A 90 -0.06 19.09 -12.37
CA GLY A 90 -0.57 19.49 -11.05
C GLY A 90 0.47 19.39 -9.92
N PRO A 91 0.13 19.93 -8.75
CA PRO A 91 1.00 19.83 -7.58
C PRO A 91 1.12 18.36 -7.11
N ARG A 92 2.28 18.05 -6.52
CA ARG A 92 2.51 16.76 -5.89
C ARG A 92 2.00 16.75 -4.45
N LEU A 93 1.15 15.78 -4.12
CA LEU A 93 0.69 15.52 -2.76
C LEU A 93 1.52 14.38 -2.17
N TRP A 94 1.92 14.51 -0.90
CA TRP A 94 2.60 13.47 -0.14
C TRP A 94 1.79 13.09 1.09
N ASP A 95 1.81 11.83 1.45
CA ASP A 95 1.32 11.44 2.76
C ASP A 95 2.19 12.06 3.85
N PRO A 96 1.57 12.61 4.92
CA PRO A 96 2.31 13.25 5.99
C PRO A 96 3.10 12.21 6.81
N ALA A 97 4.21 12.66 7.41
CA ALA A 97 4.98 11.85 8.35
C ALA A 97 4.22 11.55 9.66
N ARG A 98 3.16 12.32 9.93
CA ARG A 98 2.20 12.11 11.04
C ARG A 98 0.80 12.19 10.44
N PRO A 99 0.16 11.03 10.18
CA PRO A 99 -1.21 11.00 9.68
C PRO A 99 -2.16 11.65 10.70
N SER A 100 -3.16 12.35 10.20
CA SER A 100 -4.23 12.97 11.01
C SER A 100 -5.51 12.14 11.06
N GLY A 101 -5.49 10.92 10.48
CA GLY A 101 -6.66 10.05 10.44
C GLY A 101 -6.40 8.73 9.70
N PRO A 102 -7.40 7.86 9.64
CA PRO A 102 -7.27 6.50 9.12
C PRO A 102 -7.13 6.43 7.59
N LEU A 103 -7.40 7.52 6.88
CA LEU A 103 -7.32 7.57 5.43
C LEU A 103 -6.14 8.43 4.98
N SER A 104 -5.22 7.82 4.25
CA SER A 104 -4.13 8.52 3.57
C SER A 104 -4.67 9.54 2.56
N PRO A 105 -4.21 10.81 2.57
CA PRO A 105 -4.59 11.81 1.58
C PRO A 105 -4.33 11.35 0.14
N CYS A 106 -3.23 10.65 -0.11
CA CYS A 106 -2.90 10.09 -1.43
C CYS A 106 -3.89 9.01 -1.85
N LEU A 107 -4.30 8.12 -0.93
CA LEU A 107 -5.33 7.11 -1.22
C LEU A 107 -6.70 7.74 -1.43
N ALA A 108 -7.04 8.78 -0.67
CA ALA A 108 -8.27 9.54 -0.86
C ALA A 108 -8.33 10.18 -2.26
N ALA A 109 -7.24 10.82 -2.69
CA ALA A 109 -7.12 11.40 -4.03
C ALA A 109 -7.22 10.35 -5.13
N ALA A 110 -6.56 9.20 -4.98
CA ALA A 110 -6.66 8.09 -5.91
C ALA A 110 -8.08 7.54 -6.00
N ALA A 111 -8.75 7.33 -4.86
CA ALA A 111 -10.13 6.87 -4.82
C ALA A 111 -11.10 7.87 -5.46
N ALA A 112 -10.91 9.17 -5.24
CA ALA A 112 -11.69 10.22 -5.90
C ALA A 112 -11.50 10.20 -7.42
N ALA A 113 -10.26 10.03 -7.89
CA ALA A 113 -9.95 9.91 -9.30
C ALA A 113 -10.64 8.70 -9.94
N LEU A 114 -10.59 7.53 -9.29
CA LEU A 114 -11.26 6.32 -9.77
C LEU A 114 -12.79 6.49 -9.81
N ARG A 115 -13.40 7.08 -8.78
CA ARG A 115 -14.84 7.37 -8.75
C ARG A 115 -15.27 8.34 -9.85
N ALA A 116 -14.40 9.26 -10.23
CA ALA A 116 -14.60 10.17 -11.36
C ALA A 116 -14.36 9.51 -12.73
N GLY A 117 -14.25 8.18 -12.80
CA GLY A 117 -14.04 7.43 -14.04
C GLY A 117 -12.64 7.54 -14.62
N ARG A 118 -11.68 8.11 -13.89
CA ARG A 118 -10.30 8.25 -14.38
C ARG A 118 -9.51 6.95 -14.22
N ILE A 119 -8.51 6.78 -15.08
CA ILE A 119 -7.52 5.72 -14.98
C ILE A 119 -6.38 6.22 -14.08
N VAL A 120 -6.01 5.42 -13.10
CA VAL A 120 -4.91 5.70 -12.16
C VAL A 120 -3.74 4.77 -12.43
N ALA A 121 -2.55 5.32 -12.59
CA ALA A 121 -1.31 4.55 -12.61
C ALA A 121 -0.76 4.44 -11.18
N LEU A 122 -0.70 3.22 -10.66
CA LEU A 122 -0.12 2.90 -9.36
C LEU A 122 1.25 2.28 -9.55
N GLN A 123 2.29 2.92 -9.02
CA GLN A 123 3.61 2.31 -8.93
C GLN A 123 3.69 1.45 -7.66
N SER A 124 3.92 0.17 -7.85
CA SER A 124 4.16 -0.80 -6.78
C SER A 124 5.59 -1.35 -6.88
N VAL A 125 5.95 -2.26 -5.98
CA VAL A 125 7.27 -2.93 -5.97
C VAL A 125 7.55 -3.67 -7.29
N GLY A 126 6.51 -4.24 -7.92
CA GLY A 126 6.61 -4.98 -9.18
C GLY A 126 6.47 -4.12 -10.44
N GLY A 127 6.39 -2.79 -10.32
CA GLY A 127 6.22 -1.87 -11.45
C GLY A 127 4.87 -1.13 -11.44
N PHE A 128 4.48 -0.60 -12.59
CA PHE A 128 3.24 0.15 -12.74
C PHE A 128 2.04 -0.73 -13.03
N GLN A 129 0.95 -0.47 -12.34
CA GLN A 129 -0.36 -1.05 -12.57
C GLN A 129 -1.36 0.05 -12.96
N LEU A 130 -2.16 -0.19 -13.98
CA LEU A 130 -3.24 0.71 -14.37
C LEU A 130 -4.55 0.24 -13.73
N LEU A 131 -5.19 1.13 -13.01
CA LEU A 131 -6.42 0.89 -12.28
C LEU A 131 -7.55 1.72 -12.88
N CYS A 132 -8.74 1.13 -12.97
CA CYS A 132 -9.99 1.84 -13.23
C CYS A 132 -11.12 1.24 -12.40
N LEU A 133 -12.22 1.96 -12.27
CA LEU A 133 -13.40 1.46 -11.56
C LEU A 133 -14.06 0.35 -12.39
N ALA A 134 -14.10 -0.88 -11.89
CA ALA A 134 -14.60 -2.05 -12.60
C ALA A 134 -16.07 -1.94 -13.02
N ARG A 135 -16.89 -1.16 -12.29
CA ARG A 135 -18.31 -0.92 -12.59
C ARG A 135 -18.57 0.19 -13.60
N SER A 136 -17.53 0.85 -14.10
CA SER A 136 -17.64 1.89 -15.11
C SER A 136 -17.27 1.34 -16.48
N GLU A 137 -18.26 1.02 -17.31
CA GLU A 137 -18.04 0.54 -18.67
C GLU A 137 -17.16 1.48 -19.48
N ALA A 138 -17.40 2.79 -19.38
CA ALA A 138 -16.61 3.80 -20.06
C ALA A 138 -15.14 3.80 -19.63
N ALA A 139 -14.85 3.67 -18.33
CA ALA A 139 -13.48 3.60 -17.83
C ALA A 139 -12.78 2.30 -18.25
N VAL A 140 -13.49 1.18 -18.25
CA VAL A 140 -12.97 -0.12 -18.72
C VAL A 140 -12.69 -0.08 -20.22
N ALA A 141 -13.62 0.45 -21.03
CA ALA A 141 -13.44 0.59 -22.46
C ALA A 141 -12.24 1.48 -22.80
N GLU A 142 -12.10 2.62 -22.13
CA GLU A 142 -10.97 3.52 -22.31
C GLU A 142 -9.64 2.86 -21.88
N LEU A 143 -9.62 2.09 -20.79
CA LEU A 143 -8.44 1.33 -20.39
C LEU A 143 -8.07 0.27 -21.45
N ARG A 144 -9.06 -0.44 -22.03
CA ARG A 144 -8.86 -1.41 -23.14
C ARG A 144 -8.24 -0.72 -24.33
N ARG A 145 -8.82 0.39 -24.74
CA ARG A 145 -8.34 1.19 -25.89
C ARG A 145 -6.88 1.63 -25.69
N ARG A 146 -6.53 2.22 -24.53
CA ARG A 146 -5.16 2.68 -24.24
C ARG A 146 -4.16 1.53 -24.17
N LYS A 147 -4.56 0.37 -23.68
CA LYS A 147 -3.69 -0.81 -23.58
C LYS A 147 -3.60 -1.62 -24.86
N GLY A 148 -4.40 -1.33 -25.89
CA GLY A 148 -4.52 -2.18 -27.08
C GLY A 148 -4.93 -3.61 -26.72
N ARG A 149 -5.85 -3.77 -25.75
CA ARG A 149 -6.22 -5.07 -25.17
C ARG A 149 -7.74 -5.26 -25.25
N PRO A 150 -8.29 -5.58 -26.46
CA PRO A 150 -9.73 -5.59 -26.68
C PRO A 150 -10.45 -6.71 -25.90
N GLU A 151 -9.92 -7.91 -25.84
CA GLU A 151 -10.63 -9.10 -25.35
C GLU A 151 -10.11 -9.67 -24.04
N LYS A 152 -8.78 -9.67 -23.84
CA LYS A 152 -8.17 -10.32 -22.68
C LYS A 152 -8.70 -9.75 -21.36
N PRO A 153 -9.19 -10.58 -20.40
CA PRO A 153 -9.73 -10.11 -19.13
C PRO A 153 -8.72 -9.28 -18.32
N PHE A 154 -9.21 -8.31 -17.57
CA PHE A 154 -8.45 -7.63 -16.52
C PHE A 154 -8.60 -8.36 -15.19
N ALA A 155 -7.55 -8.33 -14.36
CA ALA A 155 -7.65 -8.76 -12.98
C ALA A 155 -8.57 -7.81 -12.20
N LEU A 156 -9.37 -8.37 -11.30
CA LEU A 156 -10.24 -7.61 -10.40
C LEU A 156 -9.63 -7.58 -9.00
N LEU A 157 -9.66 -6.42 -8.37
CA LEU A 157 -9.37 -6.26 -6.96
C LEU A 157 -10.69 -6.16 -6.21
N ALA A 158 -10.97 -7.16 -5.37
CA ALA A 158 -12.17 -7.23 -4.55
C ALA A 158 -11.84 -6.91 -3.08
N PRO A 159 -12.78 -6.34 -2.31
CA PRO A 159 -12.55 -6.02 -0.91
C PRO A 159 -12.38 -7.25 -0.03
N ASP A 160 -13.13 -8.32 -0.32
CA ASP A 160 -13.12 -9.57 0.44
C ASP A 160 -13.68 -10.75 -0.36
N LEU A 161 -13.54 -11.95 0.18
CA LEU A 161 -14.03 -13.18 -0.46
C LEU A 161 -15.58 -13.25 -0.50
N ALA A 162 -16.27 -12.65 0.45
CA ALA A 162 -17.73 -12.61 0.46
C ALA A 162 -18.26 -11.78 -0.72
N TRP A 163 -17.57 -10.68 -1.02
CA TRP A 163 -17.87 -9.88 -2.22
C TRP A 163 -17.66 -10.70 -3.51
N VAL A 164 -16.52 -11.42 -3.63
CA VAL A 164 -16.25 -12.29 -4.78
C VAL A 164 -17.36 -13.31 -4.97
N ARG A 165 -17.74 -14.02 -3.91
CA ARG A 165 -18.82 -15.04 -3.97
C ARG A 165 -20.18 -14.50 -4.37
N ARG A 166 -20.44 -13.19 -4.18
CA ARG A 166 -21.72 -12.56 -4.57
C ARG A 166 -21.71 -12.02 -6.01
N HIS A 167 -20.54 -11.79 -6.60
CA HIS A 167 -20.43 -11.07 -7.87
C HIS A 167 -19.69 -11.85 -8.97
N CYS A 168 -19.05 -12.93 -8.61
CA CYS A 168 -18.36 -13.86 -9.49
C CYS A 168 -18.81 -15.29 -9.20
#